data_ee6a1e39735be686fed16354b5acf3a8
#
_entry.id   ee6a1e39735be686fed16354b5acf3a8
#
_cell.length_a   1.000
_cell.length_b   1.000
_cell.length_c   1.000
_cell.angle_alpha   90.00
_cell.angle_beta   90.00
_cell.angle_gamma   90.00
#
_symmetry.space_group_name_H-M   'P 1'
#
loop_
_entity.id
_entity.type
_entity.pdbx_description
1 polymer ?
#
loop_
_entity_poly.entity_id
_entity_poly.type
_entity_poly.pdbx_seq_one_letter_code
_entity_poly.pdbx_strand_id
1 'polypeptide(L)'
;AAIRYAKAVLSLATDNQKTAAVQADMILIGQTIANNASLENALKSPVVKLLEKAAVLDALFPSVSPESKSLFTTLVSNKRVNILGQIATQYRILYDQVNNKENAFVTTAIPMTSELEAKVMAKLKTLTTNEVTLHKSVDTNILGGFVLRVGDQQYDASVSNQLNTLKRKFTIN
;
A
#
# COMPACT_ATOMS: atom_id res chain seq x y z
N ALA A 1 7.40 10.06 -12.22
CA ALA A 1 8.46 9.19 -12.73
C ALA A 1 8.38 7.79 -12.12
N ALA A 2 8.25 7.64 -10.81
CA ALA A 2 8.19 6.33 -10.11
C ALA A 2 7.11 5.39 -10.65
N ILE A 3 5.89 5.88 -10.89
CA ILE A 3 4.77 5.09 -11.43
C ILE A 3 5.12 4.47 -12.80
N ARG A 4 5.86 5.18 -13.64
CA ARG A 4 6.24 4.68 -14.97
C ARG A 4 7.19 3.48 -14.85
N TYR A 5 8.18 3.55 -13.97
CA TYR A 5 9.08 2.45 -13.68
C TYR A 5 8.34 1.28 -13.03
N ALA A 6 7.45 1.55 -12.06
CA ALA A 6 6.66 0.53 -11.41
C ALA A 6 5.77 -0.23 -12.40
N LYS A 7 5.10 0.46 -13.33
CA LYS A 7 4.32 -0.16 -14.40
C LYS A 7 5.18 -1.01 -15.34
N ALA A 8 6.36 -0.54 -15.73
CA ALA A 8 7.27 -1.28 -16.60
C ALA A 8 7.76 -2.58 -15.93
N VAL A 9 8.13 -2.52 -14.65
CA VAL A 9 8.54 -3.69 -13.89
C VAL A 9 7.37 -4.67 -13.69
N LEU A 10 6.16 -4.17 -13.44
CA LEU A 10 4.97 -5.01 -13.29
C LEU A 10 4.65 -5.74 -14.61
N SER A 11 4.73 -5.04 -15.75
CA SER A 11 4.55 -5.66 -17.07
C SER A 11 5.58 -6.76 -17.30
N LEU A 12 6.86 -6.47 -17.08
CA LEU A 12 7.94 -7.46 -17.22
C LEU A 12 7.74 -8.67 -16.28
N ALA A 13 7.34 -8.41 -15.03
CA ALA A 13 7.08 -9.47 -14.06
C ALA A 13 5.85 -10.31 -14.44
N THR A 14 4.85 -9.71 -15.08
CA THR A 14 3.67 -10.40 -15.60
C THR A 14 4.04 -11.29 -16.78
N ASP A 15 4.81 -10.79 -17.73
CA ASP A 15 5.28 -11.54 -18.91
C ASP A 15 6.13 -12.75 -18.49
N ASN A 16 6.92 -12.62 -17.43
CA ASN A 16 7.74 -13.70 -16.88
C ASN A 16 7.04 -14.55 -15.81
N GLN A 17 5.76 -14.29 -15.51
CA GLN A 17 4.98 -14.98 -14.47
C GLN A 17 5.63 -14.95 -13.07
N LYS A 18 6.33 -13.85 -12.74
CA LYS A 18 7.06 -13.67 -11.49
C LYS A 18 6.56 -12.48 -10.65
N THR A 19 5.34 -12.08 -10.84
CA THR A 19 4.75 -10.92 -10.17
C THR A 19 4.82 -11.01 -8.64
N ALA A 20 4.58 -12.21 -8.07
CA ALA A 20 4.66 -12.44 -6.63
C ALA A 20 6.10 -12.36 -6.08
N ALA A 21 7.09 -12.87 -6.82
CA ALA A 21 8.50 -12.79 -6.44
C ALA A 21 8.99 -11.34 -6.44
N VAL A 22 8.68 -10.60 -7.49
CA VAL A 22 9.00 -9.16 -7.57
C VAL A 22 8.26 -8.35 -6.51
N GLN A 23 7.03 -8.73 -6.14
CA GLN A 23 6.30 -8.12 -5.03
C GLN A 23 7.04 -8.30 -3.70
N ALA A 24 7.53 -9.50 -3.41
CA ALA A 24 8.33 -9.77 -2.21
C ALA A 24 9.62 -8.93 -2.19
N ASP A 25 10.31 -8.84 -3.33
CA ASP A 25 11.50 -7.99 -3.48
C ASP A 25 11.18 -6.51 -3.20
N MET A 26 10.09 -5.98 -3.78
CA MET A 26 9.70 -4.58 -3.60
C MET A 26 9.31 -4.27 -2.14
N ILE A 27 8.70 -5.22 -1.43
CA ILE A 27 8.44 -5.10 0.00
C ILE A 27 9.76 -5.00 0.77
N LEU A 28 10.70 -5.93 0.50
CA LEU A 28 12.00 -5.97 1.16
C LEU A 28 12.78 -4.66 0.90
N ILE A 29 12.88 -4.23 -0.36
CA ILE A 29 13.57 -2.99 -0.75
C ILE A 29 12.95 -1.78 -0.07
N GLY A 30 11.62 -1.66 -0.11
CA GLY A 30 10.90 -0.54 0.50
C GLY A 30 11.10 -0.48 2.01
N GLN A 31 11.01 -1.61 2.71
CA GLN A 31 11.24 -1.70 4.15
C GLN A 31 12.70 -1.40 4.52
N THR A 32 13.66 -1.93 3.78
CA THR A 32 15.08 -1.70 4.04
C THR A 32 15.44 -0.22 3.89
N ILE A 33 14.92 0.45 2.87
CA ILE A 33 15.15 1.90 2.67
C ILE A 33 14.44 2.71 3.76
N ALA A 34 13.19 2.38 4.12
CA ALA A 34 12.43 3.11 5.13
C ALA A 34 13.05 2.98 6.54
N ASN A 35 13.62 1.81 6.86
CA ASN A 35 14.23 1.55 8.15
C ASN A 35 15.67 2.06 8.27
N ASN A 36 16.30 2.49 7.18
CA ASN A 36 17.68 2.95 7.12
C ASN A 36 17.78 4.35 6.53
N ALA A 37 17.69 5.37 7.38
CA ALA A 37 17.83 6.78 6.97
C ALA A 37 19.20 7.06 6.29
N SER A 38 20.28 6.39 6.72
CA SER A 38 21.60 6.51 6.09
C SER A 38 21.61 6.00 4.66
N LEU A 39 20.93 4.88 4.40
CA LEU A 39 20.77 4.32 3.05
C LEU A 39 19.93 5.26 2.17
N GLU A 40 18.82 5.73 2.67
CA GLU A 40 17.95 6.66 1.96
C GLU A 40 18.71 7.95 1.57
N ASN A 41 19.46 8.52 2.51
CA ASN A 41 20.28 9.70 2.28
C ASN A 41 21.41 9.43 1.28
N ALA A 42 22.09 8.28 1.35
CA ALA A 42 23.11 7.90 0.39
C ALA A 42 22.57 7.76 -1.04
N LEU A 43 21.39 7.14 -1.19
CA LEU A 43 20.73 6.99 -2.49
C LEU A 43 20.29 8.35 -3.07
N LYS A 44 19.86 9.29 -2.23
CA LYS A 44 19.46 10.65 -2.63
C LYS A 44 20.63 11.58 -2.86
N SER A 45 21.77 11.35 -2.21
CA SER A 45 22.94 12.23 -2.27
C SER A 45 23.53 12.32 -3.69
N PRO A 46 23.76 13.51 -4.23
CA PRO A 46 24.41 13.68 -5.52
C PRO A 46 25.95 13.44 -5.44
N VAL A 47 26.52 13.43 -4.24
CA VAL A 47 27.96 13.28 -4.00
C VAL A 47 28.40 11.82 -4.16
N VAL A 48 27.54 10.87 -3.79
CA VAL A 48 27.84 9.45 -3.92
C VAL A 48 27.80 9.03 -5.39
N LYS A 49 28.86 8.41 -5.88
CA LYS A 49 28.99 7.98 -7.27
C LYS A 49 27.96 6.89 -7.60
N LEU A 50 27.48 6.88 -8.85
CA LEU A 50 26.48 5.91 -9.32
C LEU A 50 26.95 4.46 -9.19
N LEU A 51 28.25 4.20 -9.45
CA LEU A 51 28.84 2.86 -9.28
C LEU A 51 28.82 2.41 -7.83
N GLU A 52 29.08 3.31 -6.89
CA GLU A 52 29.02 2.99 -5.45
C GLU A 52 27.56 2.68 -5.02
N LYS A 53 26.59 3.44 -5.53
CA LYS A 53 25.16 3.16 -5.29
C LYS A 53 24.76 1.79 -5.85
N ALA A 54 25.21 1.44 -7.05
CA ALA A 54 24.96 0.13 -7.64
C ALA A 54 25.56 -0.99 -6.80
N ALA A 55 26.83 -0.85 -6.38
CA ALA A 55 27.52 -1.85 -5.53
C ALA A 55 26.81 -2.04 -4.17
N VAL A 56 26.32 -0.96 -3.56
CA VAL A 56 25.55 -1.02 -2.32
C VAL A 56 24.23 -1.77 -2.51
N LEU A 57 23.50 -1.51 -3.61
CA LEU A 57 22.25 -2.22 -3.91
C LEU A 57 22.50 -3.72 -4.15
N ASP A 58 23.52 -4.08 -4.90
CA ASP A 58 23.87 -5.48 -5.18
C ASP A 58 24.30 -6.21 -3.90
N ALA A 59 25.03 -5.52 -3.01
CA ALA A 59 25.46 -6.09 -1.72
C ALA A 59 24.30 -6.27 -0.73
N LEU A 60 23.35 -5.33 -0.70
CA LEU A 60 22.19 -5.39 0.20
C LEU A 60 21.12 -6.36 -0.29
N PHE A 61 20.98 -6.54 -1.60
CA PHE A 61 19.92 -7.33 -2.21
C PHE A 61 20.47 -8.43 -3.14
N PRO A 62 21.29 -9.36 -2.65
CA PRO A 62 21.90 -10.40 -3.50
C PRO A 62 20.88 -11.40 -4.05
N SER A 63 19.79 -11.63 -3.30
CA SER A 63 18.79 -12.69 -3.57
C SER A 63 17.56 -12.22 -4.31
N VAL A 64 17.52 -10.97 -4.79
CA VAL A 64 16.35 -10.46 -5.53
C VAL A 64 16.26 -11.06 -6.94
N SER A 65 15.06 -11.07 -7.47
CA SER A 65 14.75 -11.58 -8.81
C SER A 65 15.54 -10.86 -9.92
N PRO A 66 15.77 -11.51 -11.06
CA PRO A 66 16.44 -10.90 -12.21
C PRO A 66 15.75 -9.62 -12.69
N GLU A 67 14.43 -9.58 -12.59
CA GLU A 67 13.58 -8.44 -12.95
C GLU A 67 13.90 -7.22 -12.04
N SER A 68 14.05 -7.46 -10.73
CA SER A 68 14.45 -6.43 -9.77
C SER A 68 15.89 -5.95 -10.00
N LYS A 69 16.82 -6.83 -10.36
CA LYS A 69 18.18 -6.45 -10.75
C LYS A 69 18.20 -5.61 -12.03
N SER A 70 17.40 -5.97 -13.01
CA SER A 70 17.23 -5.19 -14.25
C SER A 70 16.72 -3.78 -13.97
N LEU A 71 15.81 -3.62 -13.00
CA LEU A 71 15.37 -2.32 -12.52
C LEU A 71 16.53 -1.52 -11.93
N PHE A 72 17.38 -2.11 -11.07
CA PHE A 72 18.54 -1.43 -10.50
C PHE A 72 19.47 -0.91 -11.59
N THR A 73 19.83 -1.75 -12.56
CA THR A 73 20.68 -1.38 -13.70
C THR A 73 20.07 -0.21 -14.48
N THR A 74 18.77 -0.26 -14.75
CA THR A 74 18.05 0.80 -15.46
C THR A 74 18.02 2.11 -14.66
N LEU A 75 17.86 2.06 -13.36
CA LEU A 75 17.86 3.26 -12.50
C LEU A 75 19.25 3.87 -12.37
N VAL A 76 20.29 3.05 -12.33
CA VAL A 76 21.68 3.51 -12.32
C VAL A 76 22.02 4.21 -13.64
N SER A 77 21.71 3.58 -14.80
CA SER A 77 21.98 4.16 -16.12
C SER A 77 21.22 5.46 -16.34
N ASN A 78 19.98 5.57 -15.83
CA ASN A 78 19.16 6.77 -15.93
C ASN A 78 19.44 7.80 -14.83
N LYS A 79 20.39 7.56 -13.94
CA LYS A 79 20.74 8.43 -12.78
C LYS A 79 19.53 8.71 -11.86
N ARG A 80 18.64 7.72 -11.68
CA ARG A 80 17.37 7.85 -10.94
C ARG A 80 17.23 6.88 -9.76
N VAL A 81 18.33 6.45 -9.19
CA VAL A 81 18.36 5.54 -8.03
C VAL A 81 17.64 6.14 -6.80
N ASN A 82 17.63 7.46 -6.69
CA ASN A 82 16.99 8.23 -5.62
C ASN A 82 15.46 8.00 -5.50
N ILE A 83 14.79 7.52 -6.56
CA ILE A 83 13.35 7.25 -6.53
C ILE A 83 13.01 5.77 -6.27
N LEU A 84 13.99 4.92 -5.98
CA LEU A 84 13.79 3.47 -5.80
C LEU A 84 12.75 3.16 -4.72
N GLY A 85 12.79 3.83 -3.57
CA GLY A 85 11.80 3.64 -2.51
C GLY A 85 10.36 4.01 -2.95
N GLN A 86 10.23 5.07 -3.76
CA GLN A 86 8.94 5.45 -4.33
C GLN A 86 8.45 4.41 -5.37
N ILE A 87 9.36 3.83 -6.15
CA ILE A 87 9.03 2.77 -7.11
C ILE A 87 8.52 1.55 -6.38
N ALA A 88 9.17 1.13 -5.31
CA ALA A 88 8.76 0.00 -4.49
C ALA A 88 7.34 0.20 -3.92
N THR A 89 7.03 1.39 -3.43
CA THR A 89 5.68 1.74 -2.95
C THR A 89 4.64 1.71 -4.09
N GLN A 90 4.95 2.30 -5.24
CA GLN A 90 4.03 2.34 -6.38
C GLN A 90 3.81 0.95 -7.00
N TYR A 91 4.84 0.10 -7.03
CA TYR A 91 4.70 -1.28 -7.50
C TYR A 91 3.70 -2.06 -6.64
N ARG A 92 3.77 -1.93 -5.30
CA ARG A 92 2.83 -2.57 -4.39
C ARG A 92 1.38 -2.16 -4.65
N ILE A 93 1.14 -0.86 -4.81
CA ILE A 93 -0.20 -0.32 -5.11
C ILE A 93 -0.72 -0.91 -6.43
N LEU A 94 0.10 -0.91 -7.48
CA LEU A 94 -0.28 -1.44 -8.78
C LEU A 94 -0.50 -2.96 -8.75
N TYR A 95 0.34 -3.69 -8.02
CA TYR A 95 0.19 -5.14 -7.84
C TYR A 95 -1.13 -5.49 -7.15
N ASP A 96 -1.49 -4.77 -6.09
CA ASP A 96 -2.74 -4.98 -5.37
C ASP A 96 -3.95 -4.67 -6.29
N GLN A 97 -3.87 -3.61 -7.10
CA GLN A 97 -4.92 -3.29 -8.09
C GLN A 97 -5.10 -4.38 -9.16
N VAL A 98 -4.00 -4.91 -9.70
CA VAL A 98 -4.05 -5.97 -10.73
C VAL A 98 -4.59 -7.28 -10.16
N ASN A 99 -4.26 -7.59 -8.90
CA ASN A 99 -4.76 -8.80 -8.24
C ASN A 99 -6.14 -8.61 -7.59
N ASN A 100 -6.83 -7.50 -7.86
CA ASN A 100 -8.12 -7.15 -7.26
C ASN A 100 -8.11 -7.21 -5.73
N LYS A 101 -6.96 -6.90 -5.10
CA LYS A 101 -6.85 -6.79 -3.65
C LYS A 101 -7.11 -5.35 -3.23
N GLU A 102 -8.09 -5.17 -2.39
CA GLU A 102 -8.43 -3.87 -1.81
C GLU A 102 -8.09 -3.85 -0.32
N ASN A 103 -7.58 -2.71 0.15
CA ASN A 103 -7.40 -2.48 1.58
C ASN A 103 -8.65 -1.82 2.14
N ALA A 104 -9.24 -2.43 3.16
CA ALA A 104 -10.32 -1.84 3.93
C ALA A 104 -9.83 -1.46 5.32
N PHE A 105 -10.14 -0.24 5.72
CA PHE A 105 -9.86 0.27 7.06
C PHE A 105 -11.17 0.37 7.82
N VAL A 106 -11.25 -0.33 8.95
CA VAL A 106 -12.39 -0.23 9.86
C VAL A 106 -11.93 0.42 11.16
N THR A 107 -12.61 1.49 11.55
CA THR A 107 -12.41 2.18 12.81
C THR A 107 -13.63 1.96 13.68
N THR A 108 -13.43 1.49 14.91
CA THR A 108 -14.49 1.15 15.88
C THR A 108 -14.26 1.90 17.18
N ALA A 109 -15.35 2.15 17.93
CA ALA A 109 -15.28 2.78 19.26
C ALA A 109 -14.70 1.85 20.33
N ILE A 110 -14.88 0.55 20.15
CA ILE A 110 -14.46 -0.53 21.07
C ILE A 110 -13.73 -1.59 20.28
N PRO A 111 -12.90 -2.43 20.92
CA PRO A 111 -12.30 -3.59 20.27
C PRO A 111 -13.35 -4.42 19.53
N MET A 112 -13.00 -4.87 18.33
CA MET A 112 -13.92 -5.55 17.43
C MET A 112 -14.44 -6.86 18.04
N THR A 113 -15.75 -6.95 18.23
CA THR A 113 -16.44 -8.17 18.65
C THR A 113 -16.82 -9.01 17.42
N SER A 114 -17.07 -10.31 17.61
CA SER A 114 -17.48 -11.24 16.54
C SER A 114 -18.73 -10.76 15.79
N GLU A 115 -19.69 -10.18 16.50
CA GLU A 115 -20.92 -9.62 15.90
C GLU A 115 -20.64 -8.40 15.04
N LEU A 116 -19.76 -7.52 15.50
CA LEU A 116 -19.35 -6.32 14.78
C LEU A 116 -18.54 -6.69 13.53
N GLU A 117 -17.67 -7.68 13.65
CA GLU A 117 -16.89 -8.22 12.54
C GLU A 117 -17.82 -8.81 11.45
N ALA A 118 -18.84 -9.58 11.85
CA ALA A 118 -19.82 -10.10 10.91
C ALA A 118 -20.58 -9.00 10.16
N LYS A 119 -20.99 -7.93 10.84
CA LYS A 119 -21.65 -6.75 10.22
C LYS A 119 -20.72 -6.03 9.25
N VAL A 120 -19.47 -5.82 9.62
CA VAL A 120 -18.45 -5.19 8.77
C VAL A 120 -18.20 -6.06 7.53
N MET A 121 -18.02 -7.37 7.68
CA MET A 121 -17.81 -8.29 6.57
C MET A 121 -19.02 -8.38 5.63
N ALA A 122 -20.24 -8.39 6.18
CA ALA A 122 -21.46 -8.35 5.38
C ALA A 122 -21.52 -7.06 4.53
N LYS A 123 -21.16 -5.93 5.13
CA LYS A 123 -21.14 -4.64 4.43
C LYS A 123 -20.02 -4.57 3.39
N LEU A 124 -18.83 -5.09 3.68
CA LEU A 124 -17.73 -5.22 2.73
C LEU A 124 -18.15 -5.96 1.46
N LYS A 125 -18.83 -7.09 1.60
CA LYS A 125 -19.34 -7.87 0.46
C LYS A 125 -20.36 -7.12 -0.41
N THR A 126 -21.02 -6.11 0.13
CA THR A 126 -21.94 -5.27 -0.66
C THR A 126 -21.25 -4.10 -1.34
N LEU A 127 -20.06 -3.68 -0.86
CA LEU A 127 -19.28 -2.57 -1.39
C LEU A 127 -18.28 -3.00 -2.44
N THR A 128 -17.70 -4.19 -2.29
CA THR A 128 -16.72 -4.72 -3.24
C THR A 128 -16.84 -6.23 -3.39
N THR A 129 -16.57 -6.71 -4.60
CA THR A 129 -16.46 -8.14 -4.92
C THR A 129 -15.00 -8.64 -4.85
N ASN A 130 -14.07 -7.74 -4.60
CA ASN A 130 -12.65 -8.02 -4.56
C ASN A 130 -12.24 -8.68 -3.25
N GLU A 131 -11.07 -9.32 -3.24
CA GLU A 131 -10.46 -9.82 -2.01
C GLU A 131 -9.99 -8.64 -1.15
N VAL A 132 -10.50 -8.54 0.08
CA VAL A 132 -10.25 -7.39 0.96
C VAL A 132 -9.35 -7.77 2.11
N THR A 133 -8.26 -7.00 2.28
CA THR A 133 -7.44 -7.05 3.49
C THR A 133 -7.97 -6.04 4.49
N LEU A 134 -8.49 -6.52 5.63
CA LEU A 134 -9.11 -5.67 6.66
C LEU A 134 -8.07 -5.20 7.68
N HIS A 135 -7.89 -3.88 7.75
CA HIS A 135 -7.10 -3.21 8.79
C HIS A 135 -8.03 -2.68 9.88
N LYS A 136 -7.81 -3.13 11.11
CA LYS A 136 -8.65 -2.79 12.28
C LYS A 136 -7.97 -1.68 13.08
N SER A 137 -8.73 -0.64 13.43
CA SER A 137 -8.29 0.47 14.28
C SER A 137 -9.37 0.76 15.34
N VAL A 138 -8.95 1.15 16.53
CA VAL A 138 -9.88 1.58 17.59
C VAL A 138 -9.69 3.06 17.83
N ASP A 139 -10.78 3.83 17.77
CA ASP A 139 -10.83 5.26 18.10
C ASP A 139 -11.95 5.50 19.10
N THR A 140 -11.57 5.84 20.31
CA THR A 140 -12.49 6.12 21.43
C THR A 140 -13.29 7.41 21.26
N ASN A 141 -12.94 8.25 20.30
CA ASN A 141 -13.71 9.46 19.97
C ASN A 141 -15.01 9.15 19.22
N ILE A 142 -15.14 7.95 18.68
CA ILE A 142 -16.39 7.49 18.05
C ILE A 142 -17.36 7.08 19.16
N LEU A 143 -18.55 7.68 19.21
CA LEU A 143 -19.58 7.41 20.22
C LEU A 143 -20.19 5.98 20.15
N GLY A 144 -19.80 5.17 19.17
CA GLY A 144 -20.29 3.81 18.93
C GLY A 144 -20.48 3.52 17.45
N GLY A 145 -20.61 2.23 17.11
CA GLY A 145 -20.67 1.78 15.73
C GLY A 145 -19.29 1.64 15.08
N PHE A 146 -19.23 1.79 13.77
CA PHE A 146 -17.97 1.69 13.01
C PHE A 146 -17.96 2.62 11.79
N VAL A 147 -16.78 3.00 11.38
CA VAL A 147 -16.51 3.67 10.12
C VAL A 147 -15.68 2.72 9.26
N LEU A 148 -16.17 2.43 8.05
CA LEU A 148 -15.52 1.55 7.10
C LEU A 148 -15.07 2.34 5.88
N ARG A 149 -13.80 2.24 5.52
CA ARG A 149 -13.24 2.86 4.32
C ARG A 149 -12.65 1.77 3.42
N VAL A 150 -13.09 1.73 2.16
CA VAL A 150 -12.61 0.81 1.12
C VAL A 150 -12.21 1.63 -0.09
N GLY A 151 -10.90 1.69 -0.38
CA GLY A 151 -10.40 2.57 -1.44
C GLY A 151 -10.83 4.02 -1.22
N ASP A 152 -11.57 4.58 -2.17
CA ASP A 152 -12.09 5.97 -2.13
C ASP A 152 -13.49 6.07 -1.50
N GLN A 153 -14.12 4.94 -1.16
CA GLN A 153 -15.45 4.92 -0.56
C GLN A 153 -15.36 4.82 0.96
N GLN A 154 -16.16 5.64 1.65
CA GLN A 154 -16.31 5.59 3.09
C GLN A 154 -17.78 5.34 3.47
N TYR A 155 -18.00 4.36 4.33
CA TYR A 155 -19.29 4.06 4.93
C TYR A 155 -19.23 4.33 6.42
N ASP A 156 -20.00 5.33 6.86
CA ASP A 156 -20.06 5.74 8.26
C ASP A 156 -21.34 5.19 8.90
N ALA A 157 -21.19 4.14 9.68
CA ALA A 157 -22.22 3.53 10.51
C ALA A 157 -22.09 3.93 11.99
N SER A 158 -21.45 5.05 12.29
CA SER A 158 -21.36 5.57 13.65
C SER A 158 -22.73 6.02 14.18
N VAL A 159 -22.91 5.89 15.49
CA VAL A 159 -24.11 6.35 16.20
C VAL A 159 -24.33 7.85 15.97
N SER A 160 -23.26 8.65 15.93
CA SER A 160 -23.33 10.09 15.64
C SER A 160 -23.94 10.39 14.27
N ASN A 161 -23.52 9.66 13.24
CA ASN A 161 -24.06 9.85 11.89
C ASN A 161 -25.52 9.40 11.78
N GLN A 162 -25.90 8.31 12.46
CA GLN A 162 -27.28 7.85 12.52
C GLN A 162 -28.19 8.89 13.19
N LEU A 163 -27.76 9.47 14.31
CA LEU A 163 -28.48 10.53 15.02
C LEU A 163 -28.62 11.80 14.15
N ASN A 164 -27.57 12.20 13.44
CA ASN A 164 -27.63 13.34 12.53
C ASN A 164 -28.59 13.10 11.37
N THR A 165 -28.62 11.90 10.84
CA THR A 165 -29.56 11.50 9.77
C THR A 165 -31.00 11.54 10.26
N LEU A 166 -31.27 11.06 11.48
CA LEU A 166 -32.58 11.15 12.11
C LEU A 166 -33.01 12.60 12.35
N LYS A 167 -32.10 13.42 12.91
CA LYS A 167 -32.41 14.88 13.09
C LYS A 167 -32.81 15.55 11.79
N ARG A 168 -32.06 15.28 10.69
CA ARG A 168 -32.43 15.85 9.37
C ARG A 168 -33.81 15.40 8.90
N LYS A 169 -34.16 14.13 9.07
CA LYS A 169 -35.48 13.60 8.70
C LYS A 169 -36.62 14.27 9.49
N PHE A 170 -36.40 14.60 10.77
CA PHE A 170 -37.38 15.27 11.61
C PHE A 170 -37.43 16.79 11.41
N THR A 171 -36.40 17.40 10.83
CA THR A 171 -36.33 18.88 10.61
C THR A 171 -36.91 19.28 9.25
N ILE A 172 -37.13 18.32 8.33
CA ILE A 172 -37.65 18.56 6.98
C ILE A 172 -39.19 18.35 6.90
N ASN A 173 -39.88 18.17 8.03
CA ASN A 173 -41.36 18.15 8.09
C ASN A 173 -41.88 19.46 8.63
#